data_0230059ac32b4285646139c59dbf0929
#
_entry.id   0230059ac32b4285646139c59dbf0929
#
_cell.length_a   1.000
_cell.length_b   1.000
_cell.length_c   1.000
_cell.angle_alpha   90.00
_cell.angle_beta   90.00
_cell.angle_gamma   90.00
#
_symmetry.space_group_name_H-M   'P 1'
#
loop_
_entity.id
_entity.type
_entity.pdbx_description
1 polymer ?
#
loop_
_entity_poly.entity_id
_entity_poly.type
_entity_poly.pdbx_seq_one_letter_code
_entity_poly.pdbx_strand_id
1 'polypeptide(L)'
;DASGKIVGIHAHNNQQLAFANTIEACRMGVCLLDATVNGMGRGAGNCFLEALLSFLKNPKYDEIPIIRFVEKHMLKLKEEGAVWGYDIPYLLTGILNSHPSTAIKFIKDNRTDYTRLMQELMDLE
;
A
#
# COMPACT_ATOMS: atom_id res chain seq x y z
N ASP A 1 22.96 8.61 7.26
CA ASP A 1 23.42 8.03 8.52
C ASP A 1 22.44 8.39 9.64
N ALA A 2 21.76 7.37 10.18
CA ALA A 2 20.82 7.51 11.29
C ALA A 2 21.47 7.15 12.64
N SER A 3 22.77 7.43 12.80
CA SER A 3 23.55 6.99 13.95
C SER A 3 22.87 7.37 15.29
N GLY A 4 22.61 6.35 16.11
CA GLY A 4 21.93 6.50 17.39
C GLY A 4 20.40 6.65 17.33
N LYS A 5 19.77 6.55 16.14
CA LYS A 5 18.32 6.61 15.98
C LYS A 5 17.73 5.25 15.56
N ILE A 6 16.53 4.97 16.04
CA ILE A 6 15.75 3.84 15.56
C ILE A 6 15.09 4.25 14.23
N VAL A 7 15.29 3.44 13.19
CA VAL A 7 14.75 3.70 11.85
C VAL A 7 13.57 2.76 11.58
N GLY A 8 12.53 3.31 10.99
CA GLY A 8 11.36 2.56 10.54
C GLY A 8 11.07 2.80 9.06
N ILE A 9 10.22 1.95 8.49
CA ILE A 9 9.68 2.10 7.12
C ILE A 9 8.16 2.08 7.15
N HIS A 10 7.58 3.02 6.39
CA HIS A 10 6.17 3.05 6.03
C HIS A 10 6.05 3.11 4.51
N ALA A 11 5.69 2.01 3.87
CA ALA A 11 5.68 1.88 2.42
C ALA A 11 4.26 1.88 1.86
N HIS A 12 4.01 2.74 0.86
CA HIS A 12 2.78 2.75 0.06
C HIS A 12 2.86 1.78 -1.13
N ASN A 13 1.70 1.32 -1.60
CA ASN A 13 1.60 0.20 -2.55
C ASN A 13 1.28 0.61 -4.00
N ASN A 14 1.59 1.85 -4.40
CA ASN A 14 1.26 2.39 -5.72
C ASN A 14 1.74 1.52 -6.89
N GLN A 15 2.97 1.00 -6.80
CA GLN A 15 3.58 0.09 -7.78
C GLN A 15 3.62 -1.36 -7.30
N GLN A 16 2.81 -1.72 -6.31
CA GLN A 16 2.76 -3.04 -5.68
C GLN A 16 4.09 -3.47 -5.03
N LEU A 17 4.93 -2.53 -4.65
CA LEU A 17 6.25 -2.78 -4.08
C LEU A 17 6.32 -2.59 -2.56
N ALA A 18 5.21 -2.22 -1.90
CA ALA A 18 5.23 -1.94 -0.45
C ALA A 18 5.78 -3.12 0.36
N PHE A 19 5.31 -4.33 0.07
CA PHE A 19 5.78 -5.55 0.75
C PHE A 19 7.27 -5.82 0.47
N ALA A 20 7.69 -5.80 -0.79
CA ALA A 20 9.08 -6.04 -1.18
C ALA A 20 10.03 -5.01 -0.57
N ASN A 21 9.67 -3.73 -0.61
CA ASN A 21 10.46 -2.65 -0.01
C ASN A 21 10.56 -2.79 1.51
N THR A 22 9.49 -3.21 2.18
CA THR A 22 9.49 -3.44 3.63
C THR A 22 10.42 -4.60 4.00
N ILE A 23 10.40 -5.69 3.23
CA ILE A 23 11.30 -6.83 3.43
C ILE A 23 12.76 -6.42 3.21
N GLU A 24 13.04 -5.68 2.14
CA GLU A 24 14.41 -5.23 1.87
C GLU A 24 14.92 -4.28 2.95
N ALA A 25 14.08 -3.35 3.42
CA ALA A 25 14.42 -2.49 4.55
C ALA A 25 14.75 -3.30 5.81
N CYS A 26 13.97 -4.34 6.12
CA CYS A 26 14.24 -5.26 7.22
C CYS A 26 15.60 -5.95 7.07
N ARG A 27 15.92 -6.44 5.87
CA ARG A 27 17.23 -7.05 5.57
C ARG A 27 18.38 -6.05 5.75
N MET A 28 18.16 -4.78 5.51
CA MET A 28 19.12 -3.69 5.71
C MET A 28 19.23 -3.22 7.17
N GLY A 29 18.52 -3.87 8.11
CA GLY A 29 18.61 -3.59 9.54
C GLY A 29 17.58 -2.57 10.04
N VAL A 30 16.55 -2.23 9.26
CA VAL A 30 15.44 -1.43 9.74
C VAL A 30 14.58 -2.27 10.70
N CYS A 31 14.32 -1.73 11.89
CA CYS A 31 13.70 -2.46 13.01
C CYS A 31 12.20 -2.21 13.15
N LEU A 32 11.70 -1.06 12.68
CA LEU A 32 10.27 -0.73 12.76
C LEU A 32 9.66 -0.84 11.36
N LEU A 33 8.72 -1.75 11.21
CA LEU A 33 8.07 -2.06 9.94
C LEU A 33 6.58 -1.77 10.06
N ASP A 34 6.09 -0.76 9.34
CA ASP A 34 4.67 -0.45 9.30
C ASP A 34 3.95 -1.34 8.29
N ALA A 35 2.83 -1.88 8.69
CA ALA A 35 1.91 -2.60 7.83
C ALA A 35 0.47 -2.42 8.31
N THR A 36 -0.50 -2.63 7.44
CA THR A 36 -1.91 -2.50 7.77
C THR A 36 -2.69 -3.75 7.37
N VAL A 37 -3.72 -4.07 8.15
CA VAL A 37 -4.59 -5.21 7.85
C VAL A 37 -5.24 -5.01 6.48
N ASN A 38 -5.16 -6.03 5.63
CA ASN A 38 -5.65 -6.02 4.24
C ASN A 38 -5.06 -4.84 3.42
N GLY A 39 -3.85 -4.38 3.77
CA GLY A 39 -3.22 -3.24 3.11
C GLY A 39 -4.02 -1.94 3.19
N MET A 40 -4.96 -1.82 4.13
CA MET A 40 -5.83 -0.66 4.24
C MET A 40 -5.04 0.64 4.36
N GLY A 41 -5.37 1.61 3.51
CA GLY A 41 -4.73 2.92 3.50
C GLY A 41 -5.24 3.76 2.34
N ARG A 42 -4.87 5.03 2.32
CA ARG A 42 -5.27 5.94 1.25
C ARG A 42 -4.76 5.44 -0.12
N GLY A 43 -5.63 5.49 -1.13
CA GLY A 43 -5.27 5.15 -2.50
C GLY A 43 -4.93 3.67 -2.65
N ALA A 44 -3.75 3.36 -3.16
CA ALA A 44 -3.28 2.00 -3.37
C ALA A 44 -3.02 1.21 -2.07
N GLY A 45 -3.14 1.88 -0.92
CA GLY A 45 -2.90 1.27 0.38
C GLY A 45 -1.42 1.14 0.75
N ASN A 46 -1.17 0.30 1.73
CA ASN A 46 0.11 0.11 2.39
C ASN A 46 0.61 -1.34 2.26
N CYS A 47 1.73 -1.63 2.89
CA CYS A 47 2.20 -3.01 3.09
C CYS A 47 1.13 -3.84 3.83
N PHE A 48 0.85 -5.04 3.31
CA PHE A 48 -0.11 -5.97 3.92
C PHE A 48 0.48 -6.62 5.17
N LEU A 49 -0.19 -6.46 6.31
CA LEU A 49 0.24 -7.05 7.58
C LEU A 49 0.29 -8.59 7.50
N GLU A 50 -0.68 -9.20 6.85
CA GLU A 50 -0.79 -10.66 6.68
C GLU A 50 0.42 -11.20 5.92
N ALA A 51 0.82 -10.53 4.82
CA ALA A 51 1.99 -10.92 4.05
C ALA A 51 3.29 -10.73 4.84
N LEU A 52 3.40 -9.62 5.58
CA LEU A 52 4.59 -9.31 6.36
C LEU A 52 4.80 -10.33 7.49
N LEU A 53 3.76 -10.66 8.24
CA LEU A 53 3.84 -11.64 9.33
C LEU A 53 4.17 -13.03 8.81
N SER A 54 3.53 -13.45 7.72
CA SER A 54 3.80 -14.72 7.05
C SER A 54 5.26 -14.86 6.62
N PHE A 55 5.85 -13.78 6.10
CA PHE A 55 7.26 -13.77 5.70
C PHE A 55 8.21 -13.78 6.88
N LEU A 56 7.97 -12.97 7.90
CA LEU A 56 8.85 -12.84 9.07
C LEU A 56 8.86 -14.10 9.94
N LYS A 57 7.79 -14.89 9.92
CA LYS A 57 7.64 -16.14 10.69
C LYS A 57 8.03 -16.01 12.16
N ASN A 58 7.71 -14.88 12.77
CA ASN A 58 7.98 -14.65 14.17
C ASN A 58 6.99 -15.46 15.02
N PRO A 59 7.43 -16.43 15.83
CA PRO A 59 6.55 -17.32 16.60
C PRO A 59 5.71 -16.59 17.66
N LYS A 60 6.01 -15.33 17.93
CA LYS A 60 5.25 -14.49 18.86
C LYS A 60 3.89 -14.06 18.27
N TYR A 61 3.73 -14.12 16.95
CA TYR A 61 2.52 -13.64 16.27
C TYR A 61 1.82 -14.79 15.56
N ASP A 62 0.49 -14.81 15.67
CA ASP A 62 -0.40 -15.75 14.99
C ASP A 62 -1.17 -15.01 13.91
N GLU A 63 -1.19 -15.55 12.69
CA GLU A 63 -1.86 -14.97 11.53
C GLU A 63 -3.38 -15.22 11.55
N ILE A 64 -3.84 -16.31 12.16
CA ILE A 64 -5.26 -16.71 12.13
C ILE A 64 -6.18 -15.61 12.68
N PRO A 65 -5.89 -14.92 13.81
CA PRO A 65 -6.71 -13.82 14.29
C PRO A 65 -6.83 -12.67 13.28
N ILE A 66 -5.76 -12.41 12.53
CA ILE A 66 -5.74 -11.33 11.52
C ILE A 66 -6.62 -11.70 10.33
N ILE A 67 -6.49 -12.93 9.80
CA ILE A 67 -7.36 -13.41 8.72
C ILE A 67 -8.83 -13.40 9.14
N ARG A 68 -9.13 -13.81 10.37
CA ARG A 68 -10.48 -13.73 10.93
C ARG A 68 -10.98 -12.29 11.04
N PHE A 69 -10.10 -11.35 11.37
CA PHE A 69 -10.45 -9.91 11.38
C PHE A 69 -10.78 -9.41 9.96
N VAL A 70 -10.01 -9.84 8.95
CA VAL A 70 -10.30 -9.52 7.54
C VAL A 70 -11.71 -10.00 7.16
N GLU A 71 -12.02 -11.27 7.42
CA GLU A 71 -13.34 -11.85 7.13
C GLU A 71 -14.49 -11.08 7.78
N LYS A 72 -14.34 -10.75 9.07
CA LYS A 72 -15.43 -10.15 9.85
C LYS A 72 -15.61 -8.65 9.63
N HIS A 73 -14.53 -7.94 9.33
CA HIS A 73 -14.54 -6.48 9.37
C HIS A 73 -14.10 -5.83 8.05
N MET A 74 -12.99 -6.28 7.47
CA MET A 74 -12.44 -5.60 6.30
C MET A 74 -13.30 -5.82 5.06
N LEU A 75 -13.84 -7.04 4.87
CA LEU A 75 -14.76 -7.34 3.77
C LEU A 75 -16.04 -6.50 3.90
N LYS A 76 -16.57 -6.40 5.11
CA LYS A 76 -17.75 -5.58 5.38
C LYS A 76 -17.51 -4.09 5.08
N LEU A 77 -16.36 -3.54 5.46
CA LEU A 77 -15.99 -2.16 5.12
C LEU A 77 -15.98 -1.93 3.61
N LYS A 78 -15.46 -2.88 2.82
CA LYS A 78 -15.48 -2.79 1.36
C LYS A 78 -16.89 -2.87 0.79
N GLU A 79 -17.75 -3.73 1.31
CA GLU A 79 -19.16 -3.80 0.93
C GLU A 79 -19.91 -2.50 1.25
N GLU A 80 -19.56 -1.83 2.34
CA GLU A 80 -20.10 -0.52 2.75
C GLU A 80 -19.53 0.66 1.94
N GLY A 81 -18.64 0.41 0.97
CA GLY A 81 -18.13 1.40 0.04
C GLY A 81 -16.74 1.96 0.38
N ALA A 82 -16.04 1.41 1.38
CA ALA A 82 -14.66 1.80 1.61
C ALA A 82 -13.75 1.29 0.48
N VAL A 83 -12.96 2.18 -0.11
CA VAL A 83 -12.12 1.89 -1.27
C VAL A 83 -10.65 2.08 -0.91
N TRP A 84 -9.88 1.02 -1.08
CA TRP A 84 -8.42 1.05 -1.08
C TRP A 84 -7.88 -0.15 -1.86
N GLY A 85 -6.64 -0.05 -2.26
CA GLY A 85 -5.95 -1.12 -2.96
C GLY A 85 -5.42 -0.67 -4.32
N TYR A 86 -4.64 -1.55 -4.94
CA TYR A 86 -4.04 -1.30 -6.24
C TYR A 86 -5.10 -1.07 -7.33
N ASP A 87 -4.81 -0.06 -8.17
CA ASP A 87 -5.52 0.17 -9.43
C ASP A 87 -4.56 0.89 -10.40
N ILE A 88 -4.84 0.83 -11.70
CA ILE A 88 -4.01 1.42 -12.75
C ILE A 88 -3.72 2.92 -12.53
N PRO A 89 -4.67 3.78 -12.15
CA PRO A 89 -4.38 5.19 -11.87
C PRO A 89 -3.28 5.39 -10.81
N TYR A 90 -3.22 4.55 -9.79
CA TYR A 90 -2.16 4.60 -8.78
C TYR A 90 -0.81 4.17 -9.32
N LEU A 91 -0.79 3.15 -10.19
CA LEU A 91 0.42 2.74 -10.88
C LEU A 91 0.99 3.89 -11.71
N LEU A 92 0.14 4.56 -12.51
CA LEU A 92 0.55 5.66 -13.38
C LEU A 92 1.13 6.83 -12.57
N THR A 93 0.45 7.25 -11.50
CA THR A 93 0.99 8.30 -10.61
C THR A 93 2.28 7.86 -9.92
N GLY A 94 2.42 6.58 -9.58
CA GLY A 94 3.65 6.04 -8.98
C GLY A 94 4.82 6.00 -9.95
N ILE A 95 4.62 5.58 -11.21
CA ILE A 95 5.66 5.53 -12.25
C ILE A 95 6.17 6.94 -12.57
N LEU A 96 5.27 7.91 -12.68
CA LEU A 96 5.58 9.30 -13.02
C LEU A 96 5.86 10.17 -11.79
N ASN A 97 6.08 9.55 -10.63
CA ASN A 97 6.37 10.25 -9.37
C ASN A 97 5.39 11.40 -9.03
N SER A 98 4.16 11.29 -9.51
CA SER A 98 3.11 12.28 -9.31
C SER A 98 2.32 12.03 -8.03
N HIS A 99 1.70 13.08 -7.48
CA HIS A 99 0.93 12.95 -6.25
C HIS A 99 -0.33 12.08 -6.46
N PRO A 100 -0.65 11.14 -5.56
CA PRO A 100 -1.76 10.17 -5.73
C PRO A 100 -3.15 10.82 -5.73
N SER A 101 -3.29 12.09 -5.38
CA SER A 101 -4.58 12.81 -5.44
C SER A 101 -5.20 12.81 -6.83
N THR A 102 -4.38 12.86 -7.88
CA THR A 102 -4.84 12.80 -9.28
C THR A 102 -5.50 11.46 -9.57
N ALA A 103 -4.88 10.36 -9.15
CA ALA A 103 -5.45 9.02 -9.27
C ALA A 103 -6.75 8.87 -8.46
N ILE A 104 -6.78 9.36 -7.22
CA ILE A 104 -7.97 9.33 -6.36
C ILE A 104 -9.14 10.07 -7.03
N LYS A 105 -8.86 11.27 -7.56
CA LYS A 105 -9.87 12.05 -8.27
C LYS A 105 -10.36 11.33 -9.52
N PHE A 106 -9.45 10.78 -10.34
CA PHE A 106 -9.77 10.02 -11.54
C PHE A 106 -10.75 8.88 -11.25
N ILE A 107 -10.47 8.09 -10.21
CA ILE A 107 -11.31 6.97 -9.78
C ILE A 107 -12.66 7.47 -9.26
N LYS A 108 -12.66 8.54 -8.45
CA LYS A 108 -13.89 9.14 -7.91
C LYS A 108 -14.81 9.67 -9.01
N ASP A 109 -14.22 10.18 -10.09
CA ASP A 109 -14.94 10.67 -11.27
C ASP A 109 -15.39 9.52 -12.20
N ASN A 110 -15.17 8.26 -11.81
CA ASN A 110 -15.48 7.03 -12.58
C ASN A 110 -14.90 7.04 -14.00
N ARG A 111 -13.75 7.67 -14.19
CA ARG A 111 -13.04 7.69 -15.47
C ARG A 111 -12.36 6.35 -15.74
N THR A 112 -12.26 5.96 -17.01
CA THR A 112 -11.61 4.73 -17.49
C THR A 112 -10.61 4.98 -18.64
N ASP A 113 -10.42 6.23 -19.02
CA ASP A 113 -9.54 6.67 -20.10
C ASP A 113 -8.07 6.74 -19.62
N TYR A 114 -7.50 5.60 -19.24
CA TYR A 114 -6.15 5.49 -18.65
C TYR A 114 -5.04 6.04 -19.53
N THR A 115 -5.14 5.86 -20.85
CA THR A 115 -4.16 6.42 -21.80
C THR A 115 -4.13 7.95 -21.70
N ARG A 116 -5.29 8.57 -21.62
CA ARG A 116 -5.42 10.02 -21.47
C ARG A 116 -4.86 10.47 -20.10
N LEU A 117 -5.17 9.74 -19.02
CA LEU A 117 -4.60 10.05 -17.72
C LEU A 117 -3.07 10.02 -17.78
N MET A 118 -2.46 9.03 -18.44
CA MET A 118 -1.02 8.96 -18.58
C MET A 118 -0.45 10.16 -19.34
N GLN A 119 -1.08 10.57 -20.44
CA GLN A 119 -0.70 11.76 -21.18
C GLN A 119 -0.80 13.03 -20.33
N GLU A 120 -1.94 13.22 -19.64
CA GLU A 120 -2.15 14.34 -18.72
C GLU A 120 -1.07 14.43 -17.65
N LEU A 121 -0.62 13.28 -17.11
CA LEU A 121 0.45 13.22 -16.11
C LEU A 121 1.83 13.55 -16.68
N MET A 122 2.13 13.07 -17.90
CA MET A 122 3.40 13.37 -18.58
C MET A 122 3.52 14.84 -18.97
N ASP A 123 2.41 15.52 -19.28
CA ASP A 123 2.40 16.94 -19.62
C ASP A 123 2.60 17.85 -18.39
N LEU A 124 2.54 17.29 -17.17
CA LEU A 124 2.77 18.00 -15.90
C LEU A 124 4.23 17.95 -15.42
N GLU A 125 5.08 17.13 -16.05
CA GLU A 125 6.52 17.06 -15.79
C GLU A 125 7.28 18.10 -16.62
#